data_e0abd31e17c3a1a4872e128f8cc0c833
#
_entry.id   e0abd31e17c3a1a4872e128f8cc0c833
#
_cell.length_a   1.000
_cell.length_b   1.000
_cell.length_c   1.000
_cell.angle_alpha   90.00
_cell.angle_beta   90.00
_cell.angle_gamma   90.00
#
_symmetry.space_group_name_H-M   'P 1'
#
loop_
_entity.id
_entity.type
_entity.pdbx_description
1 polymer ?
#
loop_
_entity_poly.entity_id
_entity_poly.type
_entity_poly.pdbx_seq_one_letter_code
_entity_poly.pdbx_strand_id
1 'polypeptide(L)'
;MQLAAKSAQDMYLTNNPQITLFKAVYHRHTNFAKEVIEQSFNETVTNSGQVINSIISKSDALDLLSDMYLKVTFPSEDISGNATYQNWTNNTGHAYIKTAEFFLGSNRIETQTGTWLDIYNELTDKNKDEHTMLNKHDAKDTYLLNKNELDALVTYVPFKFWFCRNPGLALPLCALQYQDVRLRLTTRGMFGLVNSDR
;
A
#
# COMPACT_ATOMS: atom_id res chain seq x y z
N MET A 1 34.31 -0.27 39.14
CA MET A 1 34.69 0.82 38.23
C MET A 1 33.53 1.80 38.22
N GLN A 2 33.71 3.00 38.72
CA GLN A 2 32.66 4.01 38.67
C GLN A 2 32.82 4.81 37.40
N LEU A 3 31.88 4.68 36.50
CA LEU A 3 31.73 5.57 35.37
C LEU A 3 30.93 6.78 35.84
N ALA A 4 31.62 7.83 36.25
CA ALA A 4 30.95 9.08 36.54
C ALA A 4 30.60 9.76 35.23
N ALA A 5 29.33 9.73 34.88
CA ALA A 5 28.79 10.47 33.77
C ALA A 5 28.87 11.97 34.08
N LYS A 6 29.80 12.67 33.46
CA LYS A 6 30.02 14.11 33.68
C LYS A 6 29.91 14.97 32.44
N SER A 7 29.70 14.35 31.25
CA SER A 7 29.52 15.08 30.02
C SER A 7 28.05 15.15 29.63
N ALA A 8 27.72 16.14 28.79
CA ALA A 8 26.36 16.26 28.26
C ALA A 8 25.95 15.02 27.43
N GLN A 9 26.91 14.31 26.84
CA GLN A 9 26.68 13.09 26.09
C GLN A 9 26.29 11.91 26.99
N ASP A 10 26.82 11.86 28.20
CA ASP A 10 26.50 10.80 29.17
C ASP A 10 25.05 10.91 29.67
N MET A 11 24.47 12.10 29.66
CA MET A 11 23.06 12.32 30.00
C MET A 11 22.11 11.58 29.07
N TYR A 12 22.42 11.51 27.78
CA TYR A 12 21.60 10.77 26.81
C TYR A 12 21.62 9.26 27.05
N LEU A 13 22.69 8.73 27.63
CA LEU A 13 22.82 7.31 27.94
C LEU A 13 22.24 6.93 29.30
N THR A 14 22.15 7.85 30.23
CA THR A 14 21.82 7.52 31.63
C THR A 14 20.56 8.17 32.18
N ASN A 15 20.16 9.34 31.67
CA ASN A 15 19.10 10.13 32.33
C ASN A 15 17.69 9.75 31.90
N ASN A 16 17.44 9.53 30.62
CA ASN A 16 16.16 9.01 30.12
C ASN A 16 16.40 8.14 28.87
N PRO A 17 17.11 7.02 29.01
CA PRO A 17 17.50 6.23 27.88
C PRO A 17 16.29 5.52 27.28
N GLN A 18 16.13 5.61 25.96
CA GLN A 18 15.16 4.80 25.22
C GLN A 18 15.72 3.41 24.89
N ILE A 19 17.02 3.33 24.64
CA ILE A 19 17.76 2.09 24.43
C ILE A 19 19.00 2.12 25.31
N THR A 20 19.24 1.05 26.06
CA THR A 20 20.43 0.93 26.89
C THR A 20 20.94 -0.51 26.92
N LEU A 21 22.26 -0.66 26.91
CA LEU A 21 22.94 -1.94 27.08
C LEU A 21 23.21 -2.26 28.54
N PHE A 22 23.13 -1.29 29.44
CA PHE A 22 23.56 -1.39 30.84
C PHE A 22 22.43 -1.39 31.85
N LYS A 23 21.25 -0.96 31.45
CA LYS A 23 20.08 -0.85 32.29
C LYS A 23 18.82 -1.22 31.54
N ALA A 24 18.02 -2.12 32.08
CA ALA A 24 16.70 -2.40 31.52
C ALA A 24 15.77 -1.21 31.73
N VAL A 25 15.14 -0.73 30.68
CA VAL A 25 14.12 0.32 30.71
C VAL A 25 12.78 -0.34 30.46
N TYR A 26 11.89 -0.23 31.42
CA TYR A 26 10.54 -0.77 31.33
C TYR A 26 9.62 0.34 30.82
N HIS A 27 9.01 0.10 29.66
CA HIS A 27 7.96 0.97 29.12
C HIS A 27 6.59 0.38 29.42
N ARG A 28 5.67 1.24 29.81
CA ARG A 28 4.28 0.85 29.93
C ARG A 28 3.68 0.71 28.54
N HIS A 29 3.19 -0.46 28.21
CA HIS A 29 2.50 -0.72 26.96
C HIS A 29 0.99 -0.65 27.18
N THR A 30 0.29 -0.01 26.25
CA THR A 30 -1.16 0.00 26.19
C THR A 30 -1.60 -1.15 25.26
N ASN A 31 -2.62 -1.90 25.68
CA ASN A 31 -3.20 -2.93 24.83
C ASN A 31 -3.81 -2.30 23.58
N PHE A 32 -3.62 -2.94 22.43
CA PHE A 32 -4.19 -2.51 21.17
C PHE A 32 -4.69 -3.72 20.37
N ALA A 33 -5.61 -3.49 19.45
CA ALA A 33 -6.05 -4.47 18.48
C ALA A 33 -5.91 -3.88 17.07
N LYS A 34 -5.73 -4.74 16.08
CA LYS A 34 -5.78 -4.36 14.66
C LYS A 34 -7.01 -4.97 14.02
N GLU A 35 -7.72 -4.17 13.26
CA GLU A 35 -8.87 -4.58 12.49
C GLU A 35 -8.72 -4.09 11.05
N VAL A 36 -9.26 -4.83 10.10
CA VAL A 36 -9.29 -4.46 8.69
C VAL A 36 -10.70 -4.03 8.34
N ILE A 37 -10.83 -2.79 7.88
CA ILE A 37 -12.13 -2.22 7.48
C ILE A 37 -12.09 -1.97 5.98
N GLU A 38 -13.10 -2.47 5.27
CA GLU A 38 -13.28 -2.22 3.86
C GLU A 38 -13.93 -0.86 3.63
N GLN A 39 -13.27 -0.01 2.84
CA GLN A 39 -13.75 1.31 2.44
C GLN A 39 -13.92 1.34 0.93
N SER A 40 -15.15 1.55 0.47
CA SER A 40 -15.46 1.65 -0.95
C SER A 40 -15.09 3.02 -1.52
N PHE A 41 -14.84 3.06 -2.83
CA PHE A 41 -14.74 4.32 -3.57
C PHE A 41 -16.14 4.86 -3.89
N ASN A 42 -16.25 6.18 -4.00
CA ASN A 42 -17.53 6.85 -4.25
C ASN A 42 -17.98 6.75 -5.70
N GLU A 43 -17.04 6.49 -6.62
CA GLU A 43 -17.30 6.40 -8.04
C GLU A 43 -17.25 4.97 -8.55
N THR A 44 -18.07 4.68 -9.56
CA THR A 44 -18.01 3.39 -10.26
C THR A 44 -16.78 3.36 -11.18
N VAL A 45 -16.00 2.32 -11.05
CA VAL A 45 -14.81 2.12 -11.90
C VAL A 45 -15.24 1.62 -13.27
N THR A 46 -14.73 2.27 -14.32
CA THR A 46 -14.94 1.87 -15.71
C THR A 46 -13.65 1.27 -16.30
N ASN A 47 -13.79 0.59 -17.44
CA ASN A 47 -12.64 -0.01 -18.14
C ASN A 47 -11.65 1.03 -18.72
N SER A 48 -12.01 2.30 -18.76
CA SER A 48 -11.11 3.39 -19.12
C SER A 48 -10.49 4.00 -17.88
N GLY A 49 -9.24 4.45 -17.98
CA GLY A 49 -8.54 5.10 -16.87
C GLY A 49 -9.29 6.34 -16.38
N GLN A 50 -9.47 6.45 -15.09
CA GLN A 50 -10.22 7.55 -14.46
C GLN A 50 -9.61 7.95 -13.12
N VAL A 51 -10.14 9.04 -12.57
CA VAL A 51 -9.81 9.51 -11.23
C VAL A 51 -10.97 9.16 -10.32
N ILE A 52 -10.67 8.43 -9.24
CA ILE A 52 -11.64 8.03 -8.23
C ILE A 52 -11.19 8.50 -6.85
N ASN A 53 -12.15 8.80 -5.99
CA ASN A 53 -11.89 9.30 -4.65
C ASN A 53 -12.54 8.41 -3.61
N SER A 54 -11.86 8.22 -2.49
CA SER A 54 -12.40 7.60 -1.30
C SER A 54 -12.14 8.49 -0.11
N ILE A 55 -13.17 8.71 0.69
CA ILE A 55 -13.06 9.42 1.97
C ILE A 55 -12.95 8.36 3.05
N ILE A 56 -11.87 8.39 3.80
CA ILE A 56 -11.68 7.49 4.93
C ILE A 56 -12.57 7.99 6.07
N SER A 57 -13.62 7.22 6.34
CA SER A 57 -14.57 7.59 7.38
C SER A 57 -13.92 7.50 8.75
N LYS A 58 -14.14 8.52 9.55
CA LYS A 58 -13.79 8.55 10.96
C LYS A 58 -14.94 7.91 11.73
N SER A 59 -14.92 6.61 11.87
CA SER A 59 -15.88 5.94 12.75
C SER A 59 -15.29 5.82 14.15
N ASP A 60 -16.15 5.66 15.13
CA ASP A 60 -15.74 5.51 16.55
C ASP A 60 -14.84 4.27 16.78
N ALA A 61 -14.76 3.39 15.80
CA ALA A 61 -13.92 2.21 15.83
C ALA A 61 -12.49 2.42 15.26
N LEU A 62 -12.19 3.59 14.68
CA LEU A 62 -10.93 3.85 13.99
C LEU A 62 -10.14 4.95 14.70
N ASP A 63 -9.25 4.55 15.58
CA ASP A 63 -8.37 5.50 16.27
C ASP A 63 -7.14 5.84 15.44
N LEU A 64 -6.48 4.83 14.90
CA LEU A 64 -5.20 4.92 14.21
C LEU A 64 -5.25 4.20 12.86
N LEU A 65 -4.81 4.85 11.80
CA LEU A 65 -4.61 4.25 10.49
C LEU A 65 -3.15 3.85 10.33
N SER A 66 -2.85 2.54 10.24
CA SER A 66 -1.49 2.03 10.10
C SER A 66 -1.18 1.47 8.72
N ASP A 67 -2.11 0.72 8.13
CA ASP A 67 -1.90 0.03 6.87
C ASP A 67 -3.04 0.31 5.90
N MET A 68 -2.73 0.40 4.62
CA MET A 68 -3.72 0.57 3.55
C MET A 68 -3.42 -0.36 2.39
N TYR A 69 -4.46 -1.05 1.93
CA TYR A 69 -4.40 -1.92 0.76
C TYR A 69 -5.48 -1.53 -0.24
N LEU A 70 -5.13 -1.49 -1.50
CA LEU A 70 -6.10 -1.37 -2.58
C LEU A 70 -6.46 -2.77 -3.06
N LYS A 71 -7.72 -3.16 -2.88
CA LYS A 71 -8.28 -4.37 -3.47
C LYS A 71 -8.87 -4.04 -4.84
N VAL A 72 -8.41 -4.69 -5.88
CA VAL A 72 -8.93 -4.56 -7.24
C VAL A 72 -9.38 -5.92 -7.73
N THR A 73 -10.61 -5.98 -8.23
CA THR A 73 -11.15 -7.18 -8.86
C THR A 73 -11.27 -6.90 -10.36
N PHE A 74 -10.50 -7.62 -11.14
CA PHE A 74 -10.58 -7.61 -12.59
C PHE A 74 -11.52 -8.74 -13.04
N PRO A 75 -12.51 -8.46 -13.89
CA PRO A 75 -13.40 -9.50 -14.39
C PRO A 75 -12.65 -10.44 -15.33
N SER A 76 -13.22 -11.62 -15.55
CA SER A 76 -12.83 -12.46 -16.68
C SER A 76 -13.47 -11.88 -17.95
N GLU A 77 -12.68 -11.67 -18.96
CA GLU A 77 -13.19 -11.17 -20.26
C GLU A 77 -12.48 -11.85 -21.42
N ASP A 78 -13.25 -12.12 -22.46
CA ASP A 78 -12.74 -12.40 -23.80
C ASP A 78 -12.63 -11.07 -24.55
N ILE A 79 -11.42 -10.51 -24.60
CA ILE A 79 -11.18 -9.20 -25.22
C ILE A 79 -10.89 -9.34 -26.72
N SER A 80 -10.74 -10.55 -27.20
CA SER A 80 -10.28 -10.78 -28.56
C SER A 80 -11.33 -11.36 -29.48
N GLY A 81 -11.55 -10.72 -30.56
CA GLY A 81 -12.12 -11.39 -31.71
C GLY A 81 -11.17 -12.37 -32.43
N ASN A 82 -9.85 -12.24 -32.33
CA ASN A 82 -8.86 -12.98 -33.10
C ASN A 82 -7.45 -13.09 -32.45
N ALA A 83 -7.28 -12.86 -31.17
CA ALA A 83 -5.97 -13.04 -30.54
C ALA A 83 -5.70 -14.53 -30.25
N THR A 84 -4.47 -14.97 -30.44
CA THR A 84 -4.04 -16.34 -30.17
C THR A 84 -3.77 -16.55 -28.68
N TYR A 85 -3.40 -15.47 -27.99
CA TYR A 85 -3.22 -15.46 -26.54
C TYR A 85 -3.60 -14.12 -25.91
N GLN A 86 -4.04 -14.17 -24.66
CA GLN A 86 -4.29 -13.00 -23.83
C GLN A 86 -3.85 -13.28 -22.40
N ASN A 87 -3.23 -12.28 -21.80
CA ASN A 87 -2.77 -12.38 -20.42
C ASN A 87 -2.75 -11.03 -19.74
N TRP A 88 -2.97 -11.05 -18.41
CA TRP A 88 -2.67 -9.90 -17.60
C TRP A 88 -1.18 -9.57 -17.63
N THR A 89 -0.86 -8.29 -17.67
CA THR A 89 0.54 -7.84 -17.55
C THR A 89 1.13 -8.28 -16.23
N ASN A 90 2.44 -8.50 -16.21
CA ASN A 90 3.12 -8.81 -14.96
C ASN A 90 2.98 -7.65 -13.97
N ASN A 91 2.80 -7.96 -12.68
CA ASN A 91 2.58 -6.97 -11.63
C ASN A 91 1.36 -6.07 -11.92
N THR A 92 0.24 -6.70 -12.27
CA THR A 92 -1.01 -6.04 -12.66
C THR A 92 -1.46 -5.03 -11.61
N GLY A 93 -1.29 -5.34 -10.32
CA GLY A 93 -1.67 -4.45 -9.22
C GLY A 93 -0.99 -3.09 -9.30
N HIS A 94 0.33 -3.05 -9.45
CA HIS A 94 1.06 -1.78 -9.58
C HIS A 94 0.85 -1.12 -10.95
N ALA A 95 0.74 -1.92 -12.01
CA ALA A 95 0.49 -1.42 -13.35
C ALA A 95 -0.85 -0.69 -13.47
N TYR A 96 -1.86 -1.11 -12.73
CA TYR A 96 -3.18 -0.47 -12.70
C TYR A 96 -3.14 0.96 -12.15
N ILE A 97 -2.28 1.21 -11.17
CA ILE A 97 -2.17 2.51 -10.51
C ILE A 97 -1.33 3.45 -11.39
N LYS A 98 -1.93 4.56 -11.84
CA LYS A 98 -1.17 5.66 -12.43
C LYS A 98 -0.58 6.55 -11.33
N THR A 99 -1.45 7.06 -10.45
CA THR A 99 -1.06 7.84 -9.27
C THR A 99 -2.01 7.57 -8.11
N ALA A 100 -1.46 7.51 -6.92
CA ALA A 100 -2.20 7.47 -5.65
C ALA A 100 -1.80 8.69 -4.83
N GLU A 101 -2.74 9.55 -4.53
CA GLU A 101 -2.52 10.80 -3.82
C GLU A 101 -3.27 10.78 -2.48
N PHE A 102 -2.57 11.10 -1.42
CA PHE A 102 -3.11 11.16 -0.08
C PHE A 102 -3.32 12.62 0.36
N PHE A 103 -4.52 12.93 0.82
CA PHE A 103 -4.94 14.27 1.20
C PHE A 103 -5.37 14.31 2.66
N LEU A 104 -5.00 15.40 3.33
CA LEU A 104 -5.58 15.83 4.58
C LEU A 104 -6.33 17.17 4.36
N GLY A 105 -7.64 17.11 4.44
CA GLY A 105 -8.49 18.23 4.02
C GLY A 105 -8.31 18.55 2.54
N SER A 106 -7.87 19.77 2.23
CA SER A 106 -7.57 20.23 0.88
C SER A 106 -6.11 20.03 0.47
N ASN A 107 -5.24 19.71 1.42
CA ASN A 107 -3.80 19.63 1.18
C ASN A 107 -3.38 18.23 0.74
N ARG A 108 -2.69 18.14 -0.40
CA ARG A 108 -2.04 16.90 -0.84
C ARG A 108 -0.74 16.74 -0.07
N ILE A 109 -0.62 15.64 0.67
CA ILE A 109 0.53 15.36 1.53
C ILE A 109 1.55 14.48 0.82
N GLU A 110 1.09 13.40 0.19
CA GLU A 110 1.99 12.44 -0.48
C GLU A 110 1.37 11.97 -1.79
N THR A 111 2.23 11.72 -2.77
CA THR A 111 1.86 11.12 -4.06
C THR A 111 2.74 9.92 -4.33
N GLN A 112 2.13 8.81 -4.69
CA GLN A 112 2.81 7.59 -5.11
C GLN A 112 2.39 7.25 -6.53
N THR A 113 3.31 6.69 -7.30
CA THR A 113 3.03 6.18 -8.65
C THR A 113 3.16 4.67 -8.66
N GLY A 114 2.46 3.98 -9.56
CA GLY A 114 2.60 2.53 -9.69
C GLY A 114 4.04 2.09 -9.97
N THR A 115 4.77 2.85 -10.78
CA THR A 115 6.19 2.59 -11.06
C THR A 115 7.05 2.70 -9.80
N TRP A 116 6.79 3.72 -8.96
CA TRP A 116 7.52 3.87 -7.71
C TRP A 116 7.22 2.73 -6.73
N LEU A 117 5.97 2.30 -6.66
CA LEU A 117 5.56 1.16 -5.82
C LEU A 117 6.26 -0.13 -6.26
N ASP A 118 6.39 -0.35 -7.57
CA ASP A 118 7.09 -1.51 -8.12
C ASP A 118 8.59 -1.49 -7.77
N ILE A 119 9.25 -0.36 -7.99
CA ILE A 119 10.67 -0.19 -7.61
C ILE A 119 10.86 -0.40 -6.11
N TYR A 120 9.99 0.17 -5.29
CA TYR A 120 10.06 0.03 -3.83
C TYR A 120 9.89 -1.44 -3.41
N ASN A 121 8.93 -2.14 -4.01
CA ASN A 121 8.70 -3.55 -3.76
C ASN A 121 9.93 -4.41 -4.12
N GLU A 122 10.54 -4.19 -5.29
CA GLU A 122 11.77 -4.90 -5.69
C GLU A 122 12.94 -4.70 -4.72
N LEU A 123 13.05 -3.52 -4.13
CA LEU A 123 14.14 -3.20 -3.22
C LEU A 123 13.91 -3.71 -1.78
N THR A 124 12.66 -3.83 -1.35
CA THR A 124 12.31 -4.10 0.05
C THR A 124 11.74 -5.48 0.30
N ASP A 125 11.05 -6.07 -0.68
CA ASP A 125 10.44 -7.39 -0.54
C ASP A 125 11.46 -8.50 -0.80
N LYS A 126 12.21 -8.87 0.24
CA LYS A 126 13.22 -9.94 0.16
C LYS A 126 12.63 -11.34 0.01
N ASN A 127 11.44 -11.56 0.52
CA ASN A 127 10.81 -12.87 0.60
C ASN A 127 9.82 -13.12 -0.54
N LYS A 128 9.57 -12.11 -1.38
CA LYS A 128 8.58 -12.16 -2.44
C LYS A 128 7.14 -12.46 -1.96
N ASP A 129 6.86 -12.08 -0.72
CA ASP A 129 5.58 -12.36 -0.07
C ASP A 129 4.42 -11.60 -0.75
N GLU A 130 4.71 -10.41 -1.30
CA GLU A 130 3.73 -9.58 -1.98
C GLU A 130 3.48 -10.00 -3.44
N HIS A 131 4.28 -10.90 -4.03
CA HIS A 131 4.20 -11.28 -5.44
C HIS A 131 2.83 -11.84 -5.82
N THR A 132 2.31 -12.79 -5.06
CA THR A 132 1.00 -13.39 -5.33
C THR A 132 -0.13 -12.37 -5.25
N MET A 133 -0.06 -11.45 -4.28
CA MET A 133 -1.07 -10.39 -4.11
C MET A 133 -1.10 -9.40 -5.27
N LEU A 134 0.03 -9.19 -5.93
CA LEU A 134 0.21 -8.21 -7.00
C LEU A 134 0.08 -8.83 -8.40
N ASN A 135 -0.12 -10.14 -8.49
CA ASN A 135 0.02 -10.89 -9.75
C ASN A 135 1.40 -10.67 -10.39
N LYS A 136 2.44 -10.78 -9.57
CA LYS A 136 3.82 -10.59 -10.00
C LYS A 136 4.50 -11.94 -10.14
N HIS A 137 5.22 -12.12 -11.25
CA HIS A 137 5.84 -13.37 -11.62
C HIS A 137 7.30 -13.15 -11.94
N ASP A 138 8.13 -14.13 -11.63
CA ASP A 138 9.52 -14.13 -12.02
C ASP A 138 9.67 -14.37 -13.52
N ALA A 139 10.72 -13.83 -14.12
CA ALA A 139 11.00 -13.97 -15.56
C ALA A 139 11.13 -15.44 -16.04
N LYS A 140 11.22 -16.39 -15.11
CA LYS A 140 11.30 -17.83 -15.38
C LYS A 140 9.93 -18.51 -15.49
N ASP A 141 8.87 -17.83 -15.07
CA ASP A 141 7.53 -18.40 -15.08
C ASP A 141 6.96 -18.31 -16.50
N THR A 142 7.07 -19.41 -17.23
CA THR A 142 6.62 -19.53 -18.62
C THR A 142 5.14 -19.88 -18.78
N TYR A 143 4.37 -19.89 -17.69
CA TYR A 143 2.98 -20.36 -17.69
C TYR A 143 1.99 -19.42 -18.40
N LEU A 144 2.46 -18.31 -18.88
CA LEU A 144 1.64 -17.20 -19.37
C LEU A 144 1.19 -17.35 -20.82
N LEU A 145 1.58 -18.40 -21.49
CA LEU A 145 1.36 -18.49 -22.93
C LEU A 145 0.19 -19.42 -23.23
N ASN A 146 -0.74 -18.94 -24.06
CA ASN A 146 -1.84 -19.69 -24.68
C ASN A 146 -3.17 -19.78 -23.89
N LYS A 147 -3.63 -18.66 -23.35
CA LYS A 147 -5.04 -18.55 -22.95
C LYS A 147 -5.79 -17.64 -23.90
N ASN A 148 -6.95 -18.08 -24.35
CA ASN A 148 -7.86 -17.29 -25.21
C ASN A 148 -8.78 -16.38 -24.39
N GLU A 149 -8.82 -16.57 -23.09
CA GLU A 149 -9.66 -15.82 -22.16
C GLU A 149 -8.81 -15.29 -20.99
N LEU A 150 -9.13 -14.09 -20.54
CA LEU A 150 -8.55 -13.55 -19.31
C LEU A 150 -9.30 -14.13 -18.11
N ASP A 151 -8.57 -14.81 -17.23
CA ASP A 151 -9.13 -15.27 -15.95
C ASP A 151 -9.45 -14.05 -15.08
N ALA A 152 -10.50 -14.17 -14.27
CA ALA A 152 -10.78 -13.19 -13.22
C ALA A 152 -9.60 -13.11 -12.25
N LEU A 153 -9.20 -11.89 -11.93
CA LEU A 153 -8.03 -11.64 -11.09
C LEU A 153 -8.40 -10.71 -9.94
N VAL A 154 -8.02 -11.09 -8.73
CA VAL A 154 -8.11 -10.22 -7.55
C VAL A 154 -6.69 -9.87 -7.10
N THR A 155 -6.38 -8.59 -7.04
CA THR A 155 -5.09 -8.09 -6.57
C THR A 155 -5.26 -7.23 -5.32
N TYR A 156 -4.26 -7.30 -4.45
CA TYR A 156 -4.17 -6.46 -3.26
C TYR A 156 -2.86 -5.67 -3.33
N VAL A 157 -2.97 -4.37 -3.47
CA VAL A 157 -1.80 -3.47 -3.60
C VAL A 157 -1.56 -2.76 -2.29
N PRO A 158 -0.46 -3.06 -1.56
CA PRO A 158 -0.11 -2.35 -0.35
C PRO A 158 0.43 -0.96 -0.70
N PHE A 159 -0.19 0.08 -0.15
CA PHE A 159 0.37 1.42 -0.23
C PHE A 159 1.52 1.59 0.77
N LYS A 160 2.52 2.37 0.37
CA LYS A 160 3.73 2.62 1.16
C LYS A 160 3.79 4.08 1.65
N PHE A 161 2.63 4.64 2.03
CA PHE A 161 2.58 5.97 2.65
C PHE A 161 3.41 6.01 3.94
N TRP A 162 3.78 7.20 4.40
CA TRP A 162 4.64 7.34 5.59
C TRP A 162 4.10 6.61 6.81
N PHE A 163 2.78 6.61 7.03
CA PHE A 163 2.15 5.95 8.17
C PHE A 163 2.06 4.43 8.02
N CYS A 164 2.21 3.89 6.79
CA CYS A 164 2.23 2.44 6.55
C CYS A 164 3.62 1.81 6.77
N ARG A 165 4.67 2.61 6.92
CA ARG A 165 6.05 2.10 6.99
C ARG A 165 6.44 1.61 8.38
N ASN A 166 5.87 2.21 9.41
CA ASN A 166 6.18 1.90 10.80
C ASN A 166 4.93 2.10 11.66
N PRO A 167 4.56 1.14 12.53
CA PRO A 167 3.41 1.30 13.42
C PRO A 167 3.47 2.56 14.31
N GLY A 168 4.67 3.01 14.66
CA GLY A 168 4.87 4.24 15.42
C GLY A 168 4.53 5.54 14.66
N LEU A 169 4.37 5.45 13.34
CA LEU A 169 3.97 6.58 12.48
C LEU A 169 2.50 6.54 12.10
N ALA A 170 1.70 5.65 12.70
CA ALA A 170 0.28 5.52 12.41
C ALA A 170 -0.44 6.86 12.52
N LEU A 171 -1.33 7.13 11.54
CA LEU A 171 -2.05 8.39 11.47
C LEU A 171 -3.19 8.41 12.49
N PRO A 172 -3.19 9.34 13.47
CA PRO A 172 -4.24 9.42 14.47
C PRO A 172 -5.51 10.05 13.89
N LEU A 173 -6.46 9.22 13.45
CA LEU A 173 -7.73 9.70 12.88
C LEU A 173 -8.58 10.42 13.92
N CYS A 174 -8.51 10.01 15.18
CA CYS A 174 -9.21 10.65 16.29
C CYS A 174 -8.80 12.11 16.51
N ALA A 175 -7.53 12.45 16.19
CA ALA A 175 -7.03 13.82 16.29
C ALA A 175 -7.42 14.72 15.11
N LEU A 176 -7.84 14.15 13.99
CA LEU A 176 -8.17 14.88 12.77
C LEU A 176 -9.67 15.24 12.71
N GLN A 177 -10.21 15.87 13.75
CA GLN A 177 -11.64 16.10 13.88
C GLN A 177 -12.25 16.97 12.78
N TYR A 178 -11.50 17.96 12.29
CA TYR A 178 -11.97 18.97 11.34
C TYR A 178 -11.46 18.80 9.91
N GLN A 179 -10.65 17.78 9.66
CA GLN A 179 -10.07 17.53 8.35
C GLN A 179 -10.45 16.14 7.86
N ASP A 180 -10.95 16.06 6.65
CA ASP A 180 -11.21 14.78 6.01
C ASP A 180 -9.92 14.16 5.49
N VAL A 181 -9.81 12.85 5.67
CA VAL A 181 -8.74 12.06 5.09
C VAL A 181 -9.25 11.48 3.78
N ARG A 182 -8.56 11.79 2.67
CA ARG A 182 -8.96 11.34 1.34
C ARG A 182 -7.83 10.62 0.63
N LEU A 183 -8.19 9.52 -0.01
CA LEU A 183 -7.37 8.88 -1.03
C LEU A 183 -7.95 9.21 -2.41
N ARG A 184 -7.13 9.78 -3.27
CA ARG A 184 -7.44 10.02 -4.68
C ARG A 184 -6.59 9.09 -5.51
N LEU A 185 -7.23 8.25 -6.28
CA LEU A 185 -6.57 7.28 -7.13
C LEU A 185 -6.83 7.63 -8.59
N THR A 186 -5.77 7.73 -9.39
CA THR A 186 -5.85 7.78 -10.84
C THR A 186 -5.48 6.41 -11.37
N THR A 187 -6.38 5.77 -12.09
CA THR A 187 -6.21 4.42 -12.63
C THR A 187 -5.79 4.48 -14.09
N ARG A 188 -5.21 3.37 -14.57
CA ARG A 188 -5.02 3.11 -16.00
C ARG A 188 -6.19 2.32 -16.52
N GLY A 189 -6.47 2.46 -17.82
CA GLY A 189 -7.50 1.66 -18.48
C GLY A 189 -7.12 0.18 -18.54
N MET A 190 -8.12 -0.69 -18.46
CA MET A 190 -7.96 -2.14 -18.47
C MET A 190 -7.21 -2.65 -19.71
N PHE A 191 -7.46 -2.06 -20.88
CA PHE A 191 -6.78 -2.44 -22.12
C PHE A 191 -5.26 -2.23 -22.09
N GLY A 192 -4.76 -1.31 -21.27
CA GLY A 192 -3.33 -1.11 -21.04
C GLY A 192 -2.69 -2.14 -20.12
N LEU A 193 -3.47 -3.05 -19.55
CA LEU A 193 -3.02 -4.08 -18.59
C LEU A 193 -3.05 -5.48 -19.20
N VAL A 194 -3.45 -5.61 -20.44
CA VAL A 194 -3.56 -6.88 -21.16
C VAL A 194 -2.46 -6.97 -22.19
N ASN A 195 -1.73 -8.06 -22.15
CA ASN A 195 -0.80 -8.45 -23.21
C ASN A 195 -1.53 -9.39 -24.16
N SER A 196 -1.54 -9.07 -25.42
CA SER A 196 -2.09 -9.92 -26.49
C SER A 196 -1.20 -9.85 -27.73
N ASP A 197 -1.32 -10.81 -28.59
CA ASP A 197 -0.61 -10.89 -29.90
C ASP A 197 -1.30 -10.10 -31.02
N ARG A 198 -2.19 -9.20 -30.68
CA ARG A 198 -3.00 -8.39 -31.60
C ARG A 198 -2.32 -7.08 -31.97
#